data_b75691bece285e658f941d75e858fdf9
#
_entry.id   b75691bece285e658f941d75e858fdf9
#
_cell.length_a   1.000
_cell.length_b   1.000
_cell.length_c   1.000
_cell.angle_alpha   90.00
_cell.angle_beta   90.00
_cell.angle_gamma   90.00
#
_symmetry.space_group_name_H-M   'P 1'
#
loop_
_entity.id
_entity.type
_entity.pdbx_description
1 polymer ?
#
loop_
_entity_poly.entity_id
_entity_poly.type
_entity_poly.pdbx_seq_one_letter_code
_entity_poly.pdbx_strand_id
1 'polypeptide(L)'
;MHFWQCAILITYMLEMYLLEQLLVIAESSSLSQAAKKLHMTQPTLTRSCQKMEKLLGVTLLEKSRQGMTLNENGKLVAEYAEKIVQLQKELQDTLQKQNVLHVGFSAPGPKLLMEDFMQKKYIPAFSSTEGVSFEVLKEQLRKGMLDMIVTDIPCENLDICSRLLITEKLYVSAPKEHPLTKYSSVTFEQLNGCTFLMVEKVGVWKEVVEKAMPSSKFLLQDSSENLAQIILFSSILSFATNITLAFQHKEESREYISISDSSASIPFYIQCLKGNEACIQPVLEAMSQQKGIKI
;
A
#
# COMPACT_ATOMS: atom_id res chain seq x y z
N MET A 1 24.95 9.05 -41.72
CA MET A 1 25.75 10.07 -40.97
C MET A 1 25.41 10.18 -39.47
N HIS A 2 24.44 9.43 -38.93
CA HIS A 2 24.07 9.50 -37.50
C HIS A 2 24.81 8.55 -36.52
N PHE A 3 25.45 7.50 -37.03
CA PHE A 3 26.15 6.54 -36.18
C PHE A 3 27.45 7.04 -35.53
N TRP A 4 28.14 7.98 -36.15
CA TRP A 4 29.39 8.54 -35.61
C TRP A 4 29.18 9.62 -34.54
N GLN A 5 28.04 10.30 -34.52
CA GLN A 5 27.71 11.26 -33.45
C GLN A 5 27.37 10.56 -32.13
N CYS A 6 26.73 9.38 -32.16
CA CYS A 6 26.47 8.59 -30.95
C CYS A 6 27.74 8.03 -30.28
N ALA A 7 28.73 7.64 -31.09
CA ALA A 7 29.98 7.10 -30.55
C ALA A 7 30.84 8.18 -29.84
N ILE A 8 30.76 9.42 -30.30
CA ILE A 8 31.48 10.56 -29.66
C ILE A 8 30.78 10.93 -28.34
N LEU A 9 29.44 10.89 -28.26
CA LEU A 9 28.68 11.17 -27.05
C LEU A 9 28.96 10.15 -25.94
N ILE A 10 29.17 8.88 -26.26
CA ILE A 10 29.48 7.81 -25.27
C ILE A 10 30.85 8.03 -24.64
N THR A 11 31.80 8.65 -25.37
CA THR A 11 33.17 8.89 -24.88
C THR A 11 33.24 10.02 -23.83
N TYR A 12 32.23 10.88 -23.75
CA TYR A 12 32.13 11.98 -22.78
C TYR A 12 31.08 11.78 -21.67
N MET A 13 30.43 10.62 -21.60
CA MET A 13 29.45 10.34 -20.54
C MET A 13 30.15 10.13 -19.21
N LEU A 14 29.80 10.97 -18.23
CA LEU A 14 30.18 10.81 -16.85
C LEU A 14 29.33 9.67 -16.24
N GLU A 15 29.99 8.60 -15.84
CA GLU A 15 29.31 7.41 -15.30
C GLU A 15 28.79 7.68 -13.88
N MET A 16 27.59 7.23 -13.56
CA MET A 16 26.91 7.53 -12.30
C MET A 16 27.73 7.14 -11.08
N TYR A 17 28.39 5.96 -11.09
CA TYR A 17 29.22 5.51 -9.97
C TYR A 17 30.38 6.47 -9.65
N LEU A 18 30.87 7.22 -10.64
CA LEU A 18 31.91 8.25 -10.43
C LEU A 18 31.35 9.44 -9.65
N LEU A 19 30.10 9.83 -9.93
CA LEU A 19 29.43 10.90 -9.19
C LEU A 19 29.17 10.47 -7.74
N GLU A 20 28.69 9.25 -7.51
CA GLU A 20 28.49 8.71 -6.16
C GLU A 20 29.78 8.65 -5.36
N GLN A 21 30.89 8.23 -5.99
CA GLN A 21 32.21 8.24 -5.35
C GLN A 21 32.68 9.65 -5.00
N LEU A 22 32.42 10.64 -5.88
CA LEU A 22 32.77 12.04 -5.64
C LEU A 22 32.00 12.62 -4.44
N LEU A 23 30.71 12.26 -4.27
CA LEU A 23 29.92 12.68 -3.11
C LEU A 23 30.52 12.14 -1.81
N VAL A 24 30.93 10.87 -1.78
CA VAL A 24 31.60 10.30 -0.58
C VAL A 24 32.95 10.99 -0.31
N ILE A 25 33.67 11.42 -1.35
CA ILE A 25 34.89 12.20 -1.19
C ILE A 25 34.58 13.57 -0.59
N ALA A 26 33.53 14.24 -1.07
CA ALA A 26 33.09 15.55 -0.55
C ALA A 26 32.75 15.53 0.93
N GLU A 27 32.15 14.42 1.40
CA GLU A 27 31.78 14.19 2.82
C GLU A 27 32.94 13.66 3.68
N SER A 28 34.12 13.50 3.12
CA SER A 28 35.25 12.91 3.83
C SER A 28 36.37 13.91 4.04
N SER A 29 37.07 13.82 5.15
CA SER A 29 38.20 14.70 5.46
C SER A 29 39.43 14.45 4.59
N SER A 30 39.51 13.30 3.91
CA SER A 30 40.57 12.93 3.00
C SER A 30 40.20 11.79 2.06
N LEU A 31 40.91 11.69 0.93
CA LEU A 31 40.70 10.62 -0.05
C LEU A 31 40.89 9.21 0.55
N SER A 32 41.81 9.06 1.51
CA SER A 32 42.05 7.81 2.24
C SER A 32 40.82 7.42 3.06
N GLN A 33 40.15 8.37 3.71
CA GLN A 33 38.94 8.14 4.49
C GLN A 33 37.75 7.79 3.57
N ALA A 34 37.60 8.51 2.45
CA ALA A 34 36.60 8.18 1.45
C ALA A 34 36.75 6.77 0.89
N ALA A 35 37.99 6.37 0.57
CA ALA A 35 38.31 5.00 0.10
C ALA A 35 37.87 3.93 1.12
N LYS A 36 38.08 4.15 2.42
CA LYS A 36 37.60 3.26 3.48
C LYS A 36 36.10 3.17 3.52
N LYS A 37 35.39 4.31 3.44
CA LYS A 37 33.91 4.34 3.41
C LYS A 37 33.35 3.56 2.20
N LEU A 38 34.02 3.65 1.06
CA LEU A 38 33.63 2.97 -0.18
C LEU A 38 34.12 1.51 -0.28
N HIS A 39 34.77 0.98 0.76
CA HIS A 39 35.39 -0.34 0.74
C HIS A 39 36.35 -0.55 -0.46
N MET A 40 37.07 0.50 -0.84
CA MET A 40 38.02 0.52 -1.96
C MET A 40 39.45 0.80 -1.46
N THR A 41 40.45 0.55 -2.35
CA THR A 41 41.80 1.04 -2.10
C THR A 41 41.93 2.50 -2.52
N GLN A 42 42.72 3.29 -1.84
CA GLN A 42 42.98 4.69 -2.20
C GLN A 42 43.49 4.85 -3.65
N PRO A 43 44.43 4.02 -4.17
CA PRO A 43 44.82 4.08 -5.57
C PRO A 43 43.66 3.89 -6.56
N THR A 44 42.73 3.00 -6.25
CA THR A 44 41.52 2.78 -7.08
C THR A 44 40.66 4.04 -7.13
N LEU A 45 40.40 4.65 -5.97
CA LEU A 45 39.60 5.87 -5.89
C LEU A 45 40.31 7.05 -6.59
N THR A 46 41.64 7.14 -6.48
CA THR A 46 42.47 8.13 -7.20
C THR A 46 42.28 8.00 -8.73
N ARG A 47 42.30 6.75 -9.24
CA ARG A 47 42.06 6.50 -10.67
C ARG A 47 40.64 6.92 -11.10
N SER A 48 39.61 6.71 -10.29
CA SER A 48 38.27 7.21 -10.55
C SER A 48 38.24 8.72 -10.65
N CYS A 49 38.90 9.45 -9.74
CA CYS A 49 39.04 10.90 -9.81
C CYS A 49 39.77 11.34 -11.08
N GLN A 50 40.89 10.73 -11.43
CA GLN A 50 41.62 11.03 -12.67
C GLN A 50 40.80 10.77 -13.92
N LYS A 51 39.95 9.73 -13.92
CA LYS A 51 39.00 9.47 -15.01
C LYS A 51 37.99 10.62 -15.15
N MET A 52 37.44 11.10 -14.02
CA MET A 52 36.53 12.26 -14.02
C MET A 52 37.22 13.54 -14.51
N GLU A 53 38.41 13.81 -14.00
CA GLU A 53 39.23 14.96 -14.40
C GLU A 53 39.48 14.99 -15.91
N LYS A 54 39.81 13.82 -16.47
CA LYS A 54 39.99 13.64 -17.91
C LYS A 54 38.71 13.89 -18.70
N LEU A 55 37.56 13.40 -18.20
CA LEU A 55 36.27 13.62 -18.88
C LEU A 55 35.80 15.05 -18.79
N LEU A 56 36.05 15.75 -17.68
CA LEU A 56 35.62 17.12 -17.44
C LEU A 56 36.64 18.17 -17.91
N GLY A 57 37.86 17.76 -18.19
CA GLY A 57 38.94 18.65 -18.63
C GLY A 57 39.50 19.59 -17.55
N VAL A 58 39.20 19.30 -16.27
CA VAL A 58 39.64 20.12 -15.12
C VAL A 58 40.12 19.20 -13.97
N THR A 59 41.02 19.74 -13.14
CA THR A 59 41.45 19.04 -11.92
C THR A 59 40.38 19.20 -10.83
N LEU A 60 40.11 18.13 -10.07
CA LEU A 60 39.13 18.09 -9.00
C LEU A 60 39.77 17.98 -7.61
N LEU A 61 41.03 17.54 -7.54
CA LEU A 61 41.75 17.28 -6.31
C LEU A 61 42.89 18.26 -6.09
N GLU A 62 43.15 18.58 -4.84
CA GLU A 62 44.34 19.35 -4.38
C GLU A 62 44.96 18.71 -3.16
N LYS A 63 46.22 19.05 -2.91
CA LYS A 63 46.95 18.63 -1.69
C LYS A 63 46.58 19.55 -0.52
N SER A 64 46.15 18.93 0.59
CA SER A 64 45.91 19.63 1.85
C SER A 64 46.83 19.08 2.94
N ARG A 65 46.80 19.71 4.13
CA ARG A 65 47.54 19.22 5.33
C ARG A 65 47.10 17.84 5.78
N GLN A 66 45.86 17.45 5.45
CA GLN A 66 45.26 16.16 5.83
C GLN A 66 45.30 15.12 4.71
N GLY A 67 45.95 15.44 3.57
CA GLY A 67 46.03 14.58 2.40
C GLY A 67 45.42 15.20 1.15
N MET A 68 44.90 14.37 0.25
CA MET A 68 44.19 14.84 -0.96
C MET A 68 42.75 15.14 -0.64
N THR A 69 42.24 16.34 -1.05
CA THR A 69 40.86 16.81 -0.87
C THR A 69 40.35 17.42 -2.17
N LEU A 70 39.04 17.71 -2.24
CA LEU A 70 38.45 18.41 -3.38
C LEU A 70 38.91 19.87 -3.40
N ASN A 71 39.30 20.35 -4.58
CA ASN A 71 39.50 21.78 -4.86
C ASN A 71 38.15 22.45 -5.19
N GLU A 72 38.15 23.73 -5.54
CA GLU A 72 36.91 24.48 -5.88
C GLU A 72 36.12 23.86 -7.06
N ASN A 73 36.81 23.38 -8.12
CA ASN A 73 36.14 22.65 -9.19
C ASN A 73 35.53 21.35 -8.70
N GLY A 74 36.24 20.59 -7.84
CA GLY A 74 35.74 19.35 -7.24
C GLY A 74 34.49 19.57 -6.39
N LYS A 75 34.46 20.65 -5.60
CA LYS A 75 33.27 21.04 -4.81
C LYS A 75 32.09 21.39 -5.71
N LEU A 76 32.34 22.19 -6.76
CA LEU A 76 31.31 22.53 -7.73
C LEU A 76 30.74 21.28 -8.43
N VAL A 77 31.61 20.37 -8.86
CA VAL A 77 31.17 19.11 -9.51
C VAL A 77 30.39 18.25 -8.52
N ALA A 78 30.79 18.20 -7.23
CA ALA A 78 30.04 17.46 -6.18
C ALA A 78 28.64 18.05 -5.99
N GLU A 79 28.46 19.37 -5.98
CA GLU A 79 27.15 20.01 -5.88
C GLU A 79 26.22 19.60 -7.05
N TYR A 80 26.74 19.55 -8.28
CA TYR A 80 25.97 19.06 -9.43
C TYR A 80 25.76 17.56 -9.40
N ALA A 81 26.73 16.78 -8.91
CA ALA A 81 26.61 15.35 -8.75
C ALA A 81 25.45 14.98 -7.79
N GLU A 82 25.28 15.71 -6.69
CA GLU A 82 24.18 15.53 -5.75
C GLU A 82 22.82 15.72 -6.46
N LYS A 83 22.68 16.79 -7.24
CA LYS A 83 21.45 17.05 -8.01
C LYS A 83 21.16 15.93 -9.02
N ILE A 84 22.18 15.44 -9.74
CA ILE A 84 22.03 14.39 -10.75
C ILE A 84 21.62 13.06 -10.08
N VAL A 85 22.29 12.66 -9.00
CA VAL A 85 21.98 11.43 -8.26
C VAL A 85 20.56 11.51 -7.65
N GLN A 86 20.19 12.68 -7.14
CA GLN A 86 18.83 12.91 -6.62
C GLN A 86 17.77 12.81 -7.72
N LEU A 87 17.98 13.42 -8.88
CA LEU A 87 17.06 13.31 -10.02
C LEU A 87 16.94 11.88 -10.55
N GLN A 88 18.02 11.11 -10.56
CA GLN A 88 17.98 9.70 -10.93
C GLN A 88 17.13 8.90 -9.94
N LYS A 89 17.31 9.14 -8.64
CA LYS A 89 16.49 8.50 -7.59
C LYS A 89 15.01 8.88 -7.74
N GLU A 90 14.70 10.13 -7.94
CA GLU A 90 13.33 10.60 -8.20
C GLU A 90 12.71 9.95 -9.43
N LEU A 91 13.48 9.79 -10.52
CA LEU A 91 13.03 9.06 -11.70
C LEU A 91 12.74 7.60 -11.38
N GLN A 92 13.65 6.90 -10.67
CA GLN A 92 13.44 5.51 -10.26
C GLN A 92 12.23 5.37 -9.35
N ASP A 93 12.08 6.25 -8.35
CA ASP A 93 10.94 6.28 -7.44
C ASP A 93 9.63 6.54 -8.21
N THR A 94 9.66 7.46 -9.18
CA THR A 94 8.50 7.75 -10.04
C THR A 94 8.11 6.56 -10.89
N LEU A 95 9.08 5.88 -11.51
CA LEU A 95 8.83 4.68 -12.32
C LEU A 95 8.36 3.50 -11.46
N GLN A 96 8.86 3.37 -10.23
CA GLN A 96 8.39 2.35 -9.28
C GLN A 96 6.99 2.66 -8.76
N LYS A 97 6.67 3.92 -8.50
CA LYS A 97 5.31 4.35 -8.12
C LYS A 97 4.28 4.09 -9.23
N GLN A 98 4.67 4.13 -10.50
CA GLN A 98 3.78 3.76 -11.62
C GLN A 98 3.35 2.27 -11.59
N ASN A 99 4.04 1.42 -10.81
CA ASN A 99 3.69 0.01 -10.64
C ASN A 99 2.92 -0.28 -9.33
N VAL A 100 2.64 0.74 -8.50
CA VAL A 100 1.88 0.62 -7.26
C VAL A 100 0.53 1.28 -7.44
N LEU A 101 -0.54 0.49 -7.39
CA LEU A 101 -1.90 1.00 -7.47
C LEU A 101 -2.26 1.79 -6.19
N HIS A 102 -2.91 2.93 -6.33
CA HIS A 102 -3.45 3.70 -5.21
C HIS A 102 -4.94 3.40 -5.08
N VAL A 103 -5.34 2.74 -4.00
CA VAL A 103 -6.69 2.21 -3.83
C VAL A 103 -7.35 2.82 -2.60
N GLY A 104 -8.57 3.33 -2.76
CA GLY A 104 -9.39 3.82 -1.67
C GLY A 104 -10.47 2.81 -1.25
N PHE A 105 -10.68 2.63 0.06
CA PHE A 105 -11.66 1.70 0.61
C PHE A 105 -12.63 2.38 1.57
N SER A 106 -13.94 2.10 1.42
CA SER A 106 -14.97 2.53 2.38
C SER A 106 -15.11 1.58 3.58
N ALA A 107 -14.58 0.35 3.49
CA ALA A 107 -14.63 -0.65 4.54
C ALA A 107 -13.38 -1.57 4.53
N PRO A 108 -13.03 -2.18 5.67
CA PRO A 108 -11.83 -3.02 5.79
C PRO A 108 -11.94 -4.38 5.09
N GLY A 109 -13.15 -4.94 4.95
CA GLY A 109 -13.34 -6.26 4.33
C GLY A 109 -12.80 -6.35 2.89
N PRO A 110 -13.22 -5.48 1.98
CA PRO A 110 -12.67 -5.46 0.61
C PRO A 110 -11.16 -5.23 0.53
N LYS A 111 -10.58 -4.47 1.47
CA LYS A 111 -9.13 -4.30 1.56
C LYS A 111 -8.45 -5.63 1.89
N LEU A 112 -8.92 -6.35 2.90
CA LEU A 112 -8.42 -7.67 3.30
C LEU A 112 -8.43 -8.65 2.12
N LEU A 113 -9.50 -8.63 1.31
CA LEU A 113 -9.60 -9.42 0.09
C LEU A 113 -8.50 -9.06 -0.92
N MET A 114 -8.27 -7.78 -1.16
CA MET A 114 -7.24 -7.33 -2.10
C MET A 114 -5.82 -7.59 -1.58
N GLU A 115 -5.58 -7.52 -0.29
CA GLU A 115 -4.31 -7.89 0.34
C GLU A 115 -3.99 -9.38 0.13
N ASP A 116 -4.99 -10.27 0.25
CA ASP A 116 -4.83 -11.69 -0.08
C ASP A 116 -4.49 -11.90 -1.56
N PHE A 117 -5.15 -11.18 -2.47
CA PHE A 117 -4.84 -11.25 -3.90
C PHE A 117 -3.41 -10.77 -4.21
N MET A 118 -2.95 -9.72 -3.55
CA MET A 118 -1.58 -9.23 -3.67
C MET A 118 -0.56 -10.25 -3.15
N GLN A 119 -0.81 -10.85 -1.98
CA GLN A 119 0.07 -11.90 -1.43
C GLN A 119 0.16 -13.12 -2.35
N LYS A 120 -0.93 -13.50 -2.99
CA LYS A 120 -0.98 -14.58 -3.99
C LYS A 120 -0.44 -14.18 -5.36
N LYS A 121 0.00 -12.93 -5.52
CA LYS A 121 0.51 -12.35 -6.79
C LYS A 121 -0.51 -12.35 -7.92
N TYR A 122 -1.80 -12.30 -7.60
CA TYR A 122 -2.86 -12.14 -8.60
C TYR A 122 -3.02 -10.69 -9.05
N ILE A 123 -2.68 -9.75 -8.19
CA ILE A 123 -2.68 -8.31 -8.49
C ILE A 123 -1.34 -7.67 -8.12
N PRO A 124 -0.99 -6.50 -8.69
CA PRO A 124 0.18 -5.72 -8.32
C PRO A 124 0.13 -5.28 -6.85
N ALA A 125 1.27 -4.80 -6.33
CA ALA A 125 1.30 -4.10 -5.05
C ALA A 125 0.43 -2.85 -5.09
N PHE A 126 -0.20 -2.50 -3.98
CA PHE A 126 -1.01 -1.29 -3.86
C PHE A 126 -0.76 -0.57 -2.54
N SER A 127 -0.97 0.74 -2.55
CA SER A 127 -1.12 1.56 -1.35
C SER A 127 -2.60 1.82 -1.10
N SER A 128 -3.02 1.92 0.16
CA SER A 128 -4.43 2.08 0.51
C SER A 128 -4.73 3.37 1.26
N THR A 129 -5.90 3.95 0.99
CA THR A 129 -6.52 5.02 1.76
C THR A 129 -7.82 4.48 2.38
N GLU A 130 -7.97 4.63 3.70
CA GLU A 130 -9.09 4.10 4.47
C GLU A 130 -9.71 5.16 5.38
N GLY A 131 -10.91 4.87 5.87
CA GLY A 131 -11.58 5.70 6.87
C GLY A 131 -12.06 7.05 6.37
N VAL A 132 -12.21 7.20 5.05
CA VAL A 132 -12.76 8.40 4.41
C VAL A 132 -14.13 8.10 3.76
N SER A 133 -14.95 9.13 3.66
CA SER A 133 -16.29 8.99 3.07
C SER A 133 -16.25 8.72 1.57
N PHE A 134 -17.32 8.13 1.05
CA PHE A 134 -17.50 7.89 -0.39
C PHE A 134 -17.23 9.15 -1.25
N GLU A 135 -17.74 10.31 -0.85
CA GLU A 135 -17.55 11.54 -1.60
C GLU A 135 -16.08 11.98 -1.66
N VAL A 136 -15.33 11.77 -0.59
CA VAL A 136 -13.88 12.06 -0.55
C VAL A 136 -13.14 11.09 -1.47
N LEU A 137 -13.44 9.80 -1.41
CA LEU A 137 -12.80 8.79 -2.28
C LEU A 137 -13.08 9.08 -3.75
N LYS A 138 -14.31 9.41 -4.10
CA LYS A 138 -14.75 9.76 -5.44
C LYS A 138 -14.03 11.00 -5.98
N GLU A 139 -13.86 12.02 -5.14
CA GLU A 139 -13.13 13.23 -5.52
C GLU A 139 -11.63 12.96 -5.72
N GLN A 140 -11.01 12.13 -4.86
CA GLN A 140 -9.61 11.70 -5.02
C GLN A 140 -9.42 10.86 -6.30
N LEU A 141 -10.38 9.98 -6.63
CA LEU A 141 -10.37 9.22 -7.88
C LEU A 141 -10.40 10.17 -9.09
N ARG A 142 -11.29 11.18 -9.09
CA ARG A 142 -11.39 12.16 -10.18
C ARG A 142 -10.14 13.01 -10.36
N LYS A 143 -9.45 13.32 -9.27
CA LYS A 143 -8.17 14.06 -9.29
C LYS A 143 -6.97 13.20 -9.69
N GLY A 144 -7.17 11.90 -9.93
CA GLY A 144 -6.09 10.97 -10.24
C GLY A 144 -5.14 10.71 -9.06
N MET A 145 -5.58 11.01 -7.83
CA MET A 145 -4.86 10.66 -6.61
C MET A 145 -5.02 9.19 -6.23
N LEU A 146 -6.12 8.57 -6.70
CA LEU A 146 -6.41 7.15 -6.60
C LEU A 146 -6.63 6.59 -8.01
N ASP A 147 -6.15 5.37 -8.26
CA ASP A 147 -6.36 4.63 -9.49
C ASP A 147 -7.71 3.92 -9.51
N MET A 148 -8.15 3.47 -8.33
CA MET A 148 -9.45 2.84 -8.12
C MET A 148 -9.96 3.05 -6.69
N ILE A 149 -11.27 2.87 -6.52
CA ILE A 149 -11.93 2.85 -5.21
C ILE A 149 -12.79 1.59 -5.07
N VAL A 150 -12.95 1.10 -3.84
CA VAL A 150 -13.87 0.01 -3.51
C VAL A 150 -14.83 0.51 -2.44
N THR A 151 -16.10 0.63 -2.80
CA THR A 151 -17.13 1.24 -1.96
C THR A 151 -18.45 0.49 -2.04
N ASP A 152 -19.28 0.64 -1.03
CA ASP A 152 -20.64 0.09 -0.93
C ASP A 152 -21.67 0.84 -1.80
N ILE A 153 -21.31 2.02 -2.30
CA ILE A 153 -22.15 2.83 -3.17
C ILE A 153 -21.58 2.80 -4.59
N PRO A 154 -22.36 2.33 -5.60
CA PRO A 154 -21.94 2.40 -6.99
C PRO A 154 -21.98 3.85 -7.49
N CYS A 155 -20.98 4.24 -8.27
CA CYS A 155 -20.95 5.55 -8.90
C CYS A 155 -21.70 5.51 -10.23
N GLU A 156 -22.79 6.26 -10.34
CA GLU A 156 -23.63 6.29 -11.56
C GLU A 156 -23.19 7.38 -12.55
N ASN A 157 -22.01 7.96 -12.38
CA ASN A 157 -21.52 9.02 -13.25
C ASN A 157 -21.00 8.49 -14.59
N LEU A 158 -21.16 9.29 -15.64
CA LEU A 158 -20.71 8.93 -17.00
C LEU A 158 -19.20 8.78 -17.15
N ASP A 159 -18.42 9.35 -16.23
CA ASP A 159 -16.96 9.35 -16.22
C ASP A 159 -16.32 8.21 -15.38
N ILE A 160 -17.14 7.46 -14.63
CA ILE A 160 -16.65 6.38 -13.75
C ILE A 160 -17.23 5.04 -14.25
N CYS A 161 -16.35 4.04 -14.33
CA CYS A 161 -16.71 2.64 -14.51
C CYS A 161 -16.87 1.98 -13.15
N SER A 162 -18.04 1.38 -12.88
CA SER A 162 -18.36 0.68 -11.64
C SER A 162 -18.69 -0.78 -11.94
N ARG A 163 -18.11 -1.72 -11.20
CA ARG A 163 -18.38 -3.17 -11.32
C ARG A 163 -18.56 -3.76 -9.93
N LEU A 164 -19.55 -4.65 -9.78
CA LEU A 164 -19.72 -5.42 -8.55
C LEU A 164 -18.46 -6.26 -8.32
N LEU A 165 -17.83 -6.11 -7.16
CA LEU A 165 -16.66 -6.86 -6.74
C LEU A 165 -17.09 -8.06 -5.89
N ILE A 166 -17.81 -7.80 -4.80
CA ILE A 166 -18.23 -8.81 -3.83
C ILE A 166 -19.43 -8.33 -3.06
N THR A 167 -20.24 -9.26 -2.55
CA THR A 167 -21.26 -8.98 -1.53
C THR A 167 -20.73 -9.47 -0.18
N GLU A 168 -20.46 -8.53 0.72
CA GLU A 168 -20.05 -8.84 2.08
C GLU A 168 -21.29 -9.13 2.95
N LYS A 169 -21.25 -10.25 3.70
CA LYS A 169 -22.35 -10.70 4.57
C LYS A 169 -21.88 -10.74 6.00
N LEU A 170 -22.69 -10.20 6.90
CA LEU A 170 -22.41 -10.14 8.31
C LEU A 170 -22.90 -11.40 9.04
N TYR A 171 -22.10 -11.86 9.99
CA TYR A 171 -22.38 -12.98 10.87
C TYR A 171 -22.19 -12.55 12.32
N VAL A 172 -22.97 -13.13 13.23
CA VAL A 172 -22.69 -13.07 14.66
C VAL A 172 -21.69 -14.17 15.01
N SER A 173 -20.63 -13.81 15.67
CA SER A 173 -19.70 -14.74 16.29
C SER A 173 -20.07 -14.88 17.77
N ALA A 174 -20.44 -16.10 18.19
CA ALA A 174 -20.88 -16.44 19.54
C ALA A 174 -20.06 -17.59 20.11
N PRO A 175 -19.77 -17.63 21.44
CA PRO A 175 -19.21 -18.79 22.07
C PRO A 175 -20.10 -20.05 21.83
N LYS A 176 -19.52 -21.24 21.75
CA LYS A 176 -20.26 -22.49 21.45
C LYS A 176 -21.40 -22.75 22.40
N GLU A 177 -21.26 -22.34 23.65
CA GLU A 177 -22.28 -22.54 24.73
C GLU A 177 -23.36 -21.45 24.71
N HIS A 178 -23.23 -20.44 23.87
CA HIS A 178 -24.20 -19.33 23.83
C HIS A 178 -25.55 -19.80 23.27
N PRO A 179 -26.71 -19.37 23.84
CA PRO A 179 -28.02 -19.80 23.38
C PRO A 179 -28.31 -19.57 21.88
N LEU A 180 -27.70 -18.56 21.27
CA LEU A 180 -27.87 -18.26 19.85
C LEU A 180 -27.32 -19.35 18.91
N THR A 181 -26.41 -20.22 19.37
CA THR A 181 -25.82 -21.28 18.54
C THR A 181 -26.82 -22.37 18.16
N LYS A 182 -27.99 -22.39 18.81
CA LYS A 182 -29.11 -23.28 18.46
C LYS A 182 -29.86 -22.87 17.19
N TYR A 183 -29.62 -21.65 16.71
CA TYR A 183 -30.28 -21.11 15.53
C TYR A 183 -29.35 -21.19 14.33
N SER A 184 -29.87 -21.56 13.17
CA SER A 184 -29.14 -21.55 11.90
C SER A 184 -28.94 -20.11 11.35
N SER A 185 -29.85 -19.21 11.70
CA SER A 185 -29.80 -17.79 11.43
C SER A 185 -30.55 -16.99 12.49
N VAL A 186 -30.19 -15.72 12.64
CA VAL A 186 -30.81 -14.77 13.57
C VAL A 186 -31.12 -13.46 12.85
N THR A 187 -31.97 -12.62 13.46
CA THR A 187 -32.27 -11.27 12.98
C THR A 187 -31.63 -10.22 13.88
N PHE A 188 -31.45 -9.00 13.38
CA PHE A 188 -31.02 -7.88 14.21
C PHE A 188 -31.96 -7.60 15.37
N GLU A 189 -33.28 -7.83 15.18
CA GLU A 189 -34.25 -7.72 16.26
C GLU A 189 -33.96 -8.69 17.41
N GLN A 190 -33.64 -9.94 17.09
CA GLN A 190 -33.26 -10.96 18.10
C GLN A 190 -31.93 -10.65 18.81
N LEU A 191 -31.07 -9.87 18.18
CA LEU A 191 -29.77 -9.46 18.70
C LEU A 191 -29.84 -8.14 19.48
N ASN A 192 -30.92 -7.36 19.28
CA ASN A 192 -31.06 -6.04 19.89
C ASN A 192 -31.14 -6.16 21.43
N GLY A 193 -30.33 -5.37 22.12
CA GLY A 193 -30.16 -5.42 23.58
C GLY A 193 -28.95 -6.25 24.03
N CYS A 194 -28.32 -7.03 23.14
CA CYS A 194 -27.08 -7.74 23.45
C CYS A 194 -25.85 -6.79 23.51
N THR A 195 -24.78 -7.27 24.13
CA THR A 195 -23.49 -6.58 24.13
C THR A 195 -22.55 -7.21 23.10
N PHE A 196 -21.88 -6.38 22.32
CA PHE A 196 -20.95 -6.81 21.26
C PHE A 196 -19.57 -6.19 21.44
N LEU A 197 -18.54 -6.98 21.14
CA LEU A 197 -17.17 -6.49 20.88
C LEU A 197 -17.05 -6.17 19.40
N MET A 198 -16.50 -4.99 19.06
CA MET A 198 -16.35 -4.53 17.68
C MET A 198 -15.10 -3.67 17.53
N VAL A 199 -14.44 -3.69 16.39
CA VAL A 199 -13.40 -2.70 16.04
C VAL A 199 -14.05 -1.36 15.77
N GLU A 200 -13.40 -0.26 16.17
CA GLU A 200 -13.94 1.09 15.96
C GLU A 200 -14.07 1.45 14.48
N LYS A 201 -13.08 1.05 13.68
CA LYS A 201 -12.98 1.38 12.24
C LYS A 201 -13.46 0.22 11.35
N VAL A 202 -14.75 -0.08 11.39
CA VAL A 202 -15.38 -1.11 10.55
C VAL A 202 -16.13 -0.57 9.32
N GLY A 203 -15.92 0.71 9.01
CA GLY A 203 -16.57 1.36 7.87
C GLY A 203 -18.09 1.39 8.01
N VAL A 204 -18.80 1.11 6.93
CA VAL A 204 -20.26 1.13 6.83
C VAL A 204 -20.96 0.21 7.86
N TRP A 205 -20.30 -0.84 8.32
CA TRP A 205 -20.92 -1.80 9.26
C TRP A 205 -21.27 -1.17 10.60
N LYS A 206 -20.54 -0.16 11.06
CA LYS A 206 -20.86 0.54 12.33
C LYS A 206 -22.25 1.18 12.28
N GLU A 207 -22.52 1.94 11.22
CA GLU A 207 -23.80 2.60 11.03
C GLU A 207 -24.95 1.58 10.90
N VAL A 208 -24.72 0.49 10.16
CA VAL A 208 -25.73 -0.58 9.97
C VAL A 208 -26.12 -1.21 11.30
N VAL A 209 -25.14 -1.64 12.11
CA VAL A 209 -25.44 -2.34 13.36
C VAL A 209 -26.03 -1.41 14.43
N GLU A 210 -25.54 -0.17 14.54
CA GLU A 210 -26.05 0.82 15.49
C GLU A 210 -27.50 1.22 15.16
N LYS A 211 -27.82 1.38 13.88
CA LYS A 211 -29.18 1.68 13.42
C LYS A 211 -30.15 0.50 13.60
N ALA A 212 -29.67 -0.71 13.30
CA ALA A 212 -30.51 -1.91 13.37
C ALA A 212 -30.73 -2.40 14.81
N MET A 213 -29.79 -2.10 15.73
CA MET A 213 -29.82 -2.58 17.11
C MET A 213 -29.59 -1.42 18.12
N PRO A 214 -30.52 -0.45 18.20
CA PRO A 214 -30.32 0.77 18.99
C PRO A 214 -30.27 0.55 20.51
N SER A 215 -30.76 -0.59 21.01
CA SER A 215 -30.69 -0.96 22.43
C SER A 215 -29.46 -1.79 22.79
N SER A 216 -28.65 -2.14 21.82
CA SER A 216 -27.42 -2.91 22.02
C SER A 216 -26.27 -2.05 22.52
N LYS A 217 -25.29 -2.68 23.16
CA LYS A 217 -24.07 -2.04 23.63
C LYS A 217 -22.87 -2.52 22.81
N PHE A 218 -22.12 -1.58 22.23
CA PHE A 218 -20.93 -1.86 21.43
C PHE A 218 -19.67 -1.45 22.21
N LEU A 219 -18.81 -2.44 22.52
CA LEU A 219 -17.53 -2.27 23.17
C LEU A 219 -16.45 -2.16 22.09
N LEU A 220 -16.03 -0.94 21.80
CA LEU A 220 -15.11 -0.65 20.71
C LEU A 220 -13.67 -0.97 21.08
N GLN A 221 -12.92 -1.53 20.13
CA GLN A 221 -11.50 -1.83 20.22
C GLN A 221 -10.74 -1.08 19.12
N ASP A 222 -9.52 -0.69 19.40
CA ASP A 222 -8.69 0.12 18.49
C ASP A 222 -8.21 -0.67 17.28
N SER A 223 -8.02 -1.99 17.42
CA SER A 223 -7.49 -2.87 16.37
C SER A 223 -8.14 -4.25 16.35
N SER A 224 -8.01 -4.92 15.19
CA SER A 224 -8.47 -6.30 15.00
C SER A 224 -7.68 -7.30 15.85
N GLU A 225 -6.39 -7.03 16.09
CA GLU A 225 -5.51 -7.87 16.91
C GLU A 225 -5.96 -7.85 18.38
N ASN A 226 -6.24 -6.66 18.93
CA ASN A 226 -6.78 -6.50 20.28
C ASN A 226 -8.13 -7.18 20.42
N LEU A 227 -9.01 -6.99 19.44
CA LEU A 227 -10.32 -7.66 19.40
C LEU A 227 -10.15 -9.19 19.41
N ALA A 228 -9.28 -9.75 18.57
CA ALA A 228 -9.04 -11.19 18.50
C ALA A 228 -8.56 -11.77 19.84
N GLN A 229 -7.63 -11.08 20.52
CA GLN A 229 -7.16 -11.53 21.85
C GLN A 229 -8.28 -11.53 22.90
N ILE A 230 -9.13 -10.50 22.91
CA ILE A 230 -10.24 -10.43 23.87
C ILE A 230 -11.29 -11.51 23.57
N ILE A 231 -11.59 -11.77 22.31
CA ILE A 231 -12.57 -12.77 21.87
C ILE A 231 -12.21 -14.17 22.37
N LEU A 232 -10.92 -14.55 22.39
CA LEU A 232 -10.44 -15.85 22.83
C LEU A 232 -10.89 -16.19 24.27
N PHE A 233 -10.97 -15.20 25.15
CA PHE A 233 -11.27 -15.38 26.57
C PHE A 233 -12.61 -14.78 27.00
N SER A 234 -13.41 -14.27 26.04
CA SER A 234 -14.65 -13.56 26.31
C SER A 234 -15.88 -14.36 25.88
N SER A 235 -16.94 -14.35 26.71
CA SER A 235 -18.26 -14.82 26.35
C SER A 235 -19.12 -13.81 25.60
N ILE A 236 -18.57 -12.60 25.32
CA ILE A 236 -19.29 -11.51 24.64
C ILE A 236 -19.41 -11.83 23.15
N LEU A 237 -20.52 -11.46 22.54
CA LEU A 237 -20.75 -11.57 21.11
C LEU A 237 -19.81 -10.63 20.33
N SER A 238 -19.51 -10.99 19.10
CA SER A 238 -18.80 -10.14 18.14
C SER A 238 -19.34 -10.37 16.74
N PHE A 239 -18.79 -9.64 15.76
CA PHE A 239 -19.16 -9.83 14.37
C PHE A 239 -18.00 -10.44 13.56
N ALA A 240 -18.37 -11.15 12.50
CA ALA A 240 -17.47 -11.59 11.45
C ALA A 240 -18.18 -11.37 10.11
N THR A 241 -17.44 -11.42 9.00
CA THR A 241 -18.00 -11.39 7.66
C THR A 241 -17.58 -12.61 6.86
N ASN A 242 -18.27 -12.89 5.76
CA ASN A 242 -17.84 -13.96 4.83
C ASN A 242 -16.39 -13.73 4.34
N ILE A 243 -15.92 -12.49 4.26
CA ILE A 243 -14.55 -12.15 3.89
C ILE A 243 -13.60 -12.53 5.04
N THR A 244 -13.84 -12.04 6.25
CA THR A 244 -12.98 -12.38 7.41
C THR A 244 -12.94 -13.87 7.67
N LEU A 245 -14.06 -14.57 7.53
CA LEU A 245 -14.14 -16.03 7.70
C LEU A 245 -13.40 -16.82 6.60
N ALA A 246 -13.19 -16.24 5.44
CA ALA A 246 -12.45 -16.87 4.35
C ALA A 246 -10.92 -16.69 4.49
N PHE A 247 -10.46 -15.57 5.06
CA PHE A 247 -9.04 -15.18 5.08
C PHE A 247 -8.39 -15.17 6.45
N GLN A 248 -9.18 -15.20 7.53
CA GLN A 248 -8.69 -15.28 8.89
C GLN A 248 -8.99 -16.65 9.49
N HIS A 249 -8.18 -17.07 10.47
CA HIS A 249 -8.45 -18.30 11.19
C HIS A 249 -9.77 -18.19 11.95
N LYS A 250 -10.66 -19.16 11.72
CA LYS A 250 -11.87 -19.32 12.52
C LYS A 250 -11.48 -19.74 13.92
N GLU A 251 -11.98 -19.03 14.91
CA GLU A 251 -11.80 -19.44 16.32
C GLU A 251 -12.61 -20.70 16.60
N GLU A 252 -11.91 -21.79 16.96
CA GLU A 252 -12.54 -23.08 17.23
C GLU A 252 -13.52 -23.06 18.42
N SER A 253 -13.38 -22.11 19.34
CA SER A 253 -14.26 -21.91 20.50
C SER A 253 -15.57 -21.20 20.17
N ARG A 254 -15.78 -20.78 18.91
CA ARG A 254 -16.92 -19.95 18.52
C ARG A 254 -17.68 -20.53 17.35
N GLU A 255 -18.98 -20.20 17.31
CA GLU A 255 -19.87 -20.46 16.16
C GLU A 255 -20.21 -19.17 15.46
N TYR A 256 -20.40 -19.26 14.13
CA TYR A 256 -20.70 -18.13 13.27
C TYR A 256 -22.09 -18.29 12.68
N ILE A 257 -23.02 -17.48 13.16
CA ILE A 257 -24.44 -17.56 12.87
C ILE A 257 -24.79 -16.47 11.85
N SER A 258 -25.44 -16.84 10.74
CA SER A 258 -25.83 -15.86 9.71
C SER A 258 -26.90 -14.90 10.24
N ILE A 259 -26.85 -13.63 9.79
CA ILE A 259 -27.90 -12.65 10.03
C ILE A 259 -28.77 -12.60 8.78
N SER A 260 -30.09 -12.82 8.94
CA SER A 260 -31.04 -12.97 7.82
C SER A 260 -31.59 -11.66 7.29
N ASP A 261 -31.35 -10.54 7.97
CA ASP A 261 -31.78 -9.21 7.51
C ASP A 261 -31.06 -8.83 6.22
N SER A 262 -31.79 -8.20 5.29
CA SER A 262 -31.20 -7.74 4.03
C SER A 262 -30.08 -6.73 4.22
N SER A 263 -30.16 -5.89 5.25
CA SER A 263 -29.13 -4.92 5.62
C SER A 263 -27.85 -5.55 6.19
N ALA A 264 -27.86 -6.85 6.51
CA ALA A 264 -26.68 -7.63 6.87
C ALA A 264 -25.88 -8.12 5.64
N SER A 265 -26.23 -7.65 4.44
CA SER A 265 -25.60 -8.03 3.18
C SER A 265 -25.37 -6.76 2.35
N ILE A 266 -24.11 -6.39 2.17
CA ILE A 266 -23.70 -5.14 1.50
C ILE A 266 -22.88 -5.48 0.25
N PRO A 267 -23.32 -5.03 -0.95
CA PRO A 267 -22.54 -5.13 -2.17
C PRO A 267 -21.40 -4.10 -2.14
N PHE A 268 -20.20 -4.51 -2.51
CA PHE A 268 -19.08 -3.61 -2.74
C PHE A 268 -18.71 -3.59 -4.22
N TYR A 269 -18.47 -2.38 -4.72
CA TYR A 269 -18.17 -2.11 -6.11
C TYR A 269 -16.73 -1.62 -6.24
N ILE A 270 -16.00 -2.21 -7.19
CA ILE A 270 -14.72 -1.69 -7.63
C ILE A 270 -14.96 -0.67 -8.74
N GLN A 271 -14.32 0.49 -8.66
CA GLN A 271 -14.61 1.63 -9.52
C GLN A 271 -13.34 2.35 -9.93
N CYS A 272 -13.27 2.77 -11.20
CA CYS A 272 -12.15 3.52 -11.76
C CYS A 272 -12.67 4.56 -12.77
N LEU A 273 -11.83 5.50 -13.20
CA LEU A 273 -12.18 6.40 -14.30
C LEU A 273 -12.34 5.62 -15.61
N LYS A 274 -13.31 6.02 -16.44
CA LYS A 274 -13.46 5.48 -17.80
C LYS A 274 -12.20 5.75 -18.61
N GLY A 275 -11.76 4.74 -19.36
CA GLY A 275 -10.48 4.74 -20.08
C GLY A 275 -9.32 4.17 -19.26
N ASN A 276 -9.52 3.90 -17.96
CA ASN A 276 -8.53 3.28 -17.09
C ASN A 276 -8.96 1.90 -16.54
N GLU A 277 -9.90 1.24 -17.23
CA GLU A 277 -10.48 -0.06 -16.79
C GLU A 277 -9.42 -1.16 -16.68
N ALA A 278 -8.30 -1.02 -17.33
CA ALA A 278 -7.18 -1.95 -17.24
C ALA A 278 -6.66 -2.11 -15.79
N CYS A 279 -6.81 -1.09 -14.94
CA CYS A 279 -6.34 -1.17 -13.55
C CYS A 279 -7.20 -2.10 -12.68
N ILE A 280 -8.51 -2.24 -12.96
CA ILE A 280 -9.42 -3.11 -12.18
C ILE A 280 -9.50 -4.54 -12.73
N GLN A 281 -9.07 -4.77 -13.96
CA GLN A 281 -9.18 -6.06 -14.62
C GLN A 281 -8.50 -7.21 -13.86
N PRO A 282 -7.25 -7.09 -13.37
CA PRO A 282 -6.60 -8.14 -12.58
C PRO A 282 -7.38 -8.53 -11.31
N VAL A 283 -8.04 -7.56 -10.67
CA VAL A 283 -8.84 -7.80 -9.46
C VAL A 283 -10.10 -8.62 -9.80
N LEU A 284 -10.79 -8.27 -10.89
CA LEU A 284 -11.98 -9.00 -11.36
C LEU A 284 -11.63 -10.42 -11.80
N GLU A 285 -10.49 -10.61 -12.43
CA GLU A 285 -9.97 -11.95 -12.81
C GLU A 285 -9.63 -12.78 -11.58
N ALA A 286 -8.95 -12.19 -10.58
CA ALA A 286 -8.66 -12.86 -9.31
C ALA A 286 -9.95 -13.28 -8.58
N MET A 287 -11.00 -12.44 -8.57
CA MET A 287 -12.30 -12.79 -8.03
C MET A 287 -12.93 -13.99 -8.75
N SER A 288 -12.85 -14.05 -10.07
CA SER A 288 -13.44 -15.15 -10.85
C SER A 288 -12.79 -16.52 -10.56
N GLN A 289 -11.53 -16.53 -10.10
CA GLN A 289 -10.77 -17.74 -9.74
C GLN A 289 -11.03 -18.21 -8.30
N GLN A 290 -11.60 -17.39 -7.45
CA GLN A 290 -11.89 -17.70 -6.04
C GLN A 290 -13.09 -18.66 -5.91
N LYS A 291 -12.82 -19.96 -5.68
CA LYS A 291 -13.83 -21.01 -5.43
C LYS A 291 -14.34 -21.04 -3.99
N GLY A 292 -14.80 -19.99 -3.40
CA GLY A 292 -15.24 -20.07 -2.00
C GLY A 292 -16.01 -18.88 -1.47
N ILE A 293 -15.85 -17.76 -2.09
CA ILE A 293 -16.61 -16.57 -1.77
C ILE A 293 -17.67 -16.44 -2.88
N LYS A 294 -18.92 -16.86 -2.59
CA LYS A 294 -20.03 -16.66 -3.54
C LYS A 294 -20.25 -15.17 -3.71
N ILE A 295 -20.17 -14.70 -4.96
CA ILE A 295 -20.58 -13.38 -5.42
C ILE A 295 -22.05 -13.14 -5.08
#